data_4201549a71e666d7ed3eef69faad3ba2
#
_entry.id   4201549a71e666d7ed3eef69faad3ba2
#
_cell.length_a   1.000
_cell.length_b   1.000
_cell.length_c   1.000
_cell.angle_alpha   90.00
_cell.angle_beta   90.00
_cell.angle_gamma   90.00
#
_symmetry.space_group_name_H-M   'P 1'
#
loop_
_entity.id
_entity.type
_entity.pdbx_description
1 polymer ?
#
loop_
_entity_poly.entity_id
_entity_poly.type
_entity_poly.pdbx_seq_one_letter_code
_entity_poly.pdbx_strand_id
1 'polypeptide(L)'
;MAADTKPNISPPVGKPCSLLRVQGTDIVDSEGAKVILKGAGLGGHMNMENFITGYPGHEHEHRKAMLKAMGPEKYKFFFDRFLDYFFTEADAEFFASLGLNCIRVPFNYRHFEDDMNPRVYKEEGFAFLDRIVQRCAKHNLYVILDLHAAPGGQNQDWHSDSGINKALFWEFKDFQDRAIDLWVELAKRYRGNPFIAGYNPLNEPADPEHTRLVDWYARVEKAIRAVDADHILFLEGNTYAMDFTKFPSEALPNCVYACHDYAMMGFPVPEQFEGTPEQKEKLRSQFERKAAYMKQQNVPIWNGEWGPVYEDPLKIGVEAAATINAKRFALLKEQLNIYRDSSASWSIWLYKDIGYQGMVYLDPESPYMKLIEPFLQKKAQCALDFWGWQDNGVKHIYDPFIAALEDMVPEKYRKRHYPNIWPFAQHITRAVRNCVLSEFLSDEFAELFADKTEAELEALAGSFKLENCVMRDGLNQNLREDAILSTAA
;
A
#
# COMPACT_ATOMS: atom_id res chain seq x y z
N MET A 1 -24.75 -31.13 8.38
CA MET A 1 -24.10 -30.67 9.62
C MET A 1 -22.63 -31.03 9.48
N ALA A 2 -21.83 -30.13 8.92
CA ALA A 2 -20.38 -30.26 8.94
C ALA A 2 -19.90 -29.56 10.21
N ALA A 3 -19.14 -30.25 11.03
CA ALA A 3 -18.63 -29.73 12.28
C ALA A 3 -17.56 -28.66 11.98
N ASP A 4 -17.74 -27.47 12.57
CA ASP A 4 -16.73 -26.45 12.67
C ASP A 4 -15.51 -27.01 13.42
N THR A 5 -14.52 -27.46 12.69
CA THR A 5 -13.20 -27.73 13.24
C THR A 5 -12.43 -26.42 13.29
N LYS A 6 -12.28 -25.85 14.50
CA LYS A 6 -11.29 -24.79 14.72
C LYS A 6 -9.94 -25.29 14.21
N PRO A 7 -9.22 -24.50 13.40
CA PRO A 7 -7.90 -24.88 12.95
C PRO A 7 -7.01 -25.12 14.16
N ASN A 8 -6.33 -26.27 14.16
CA ASN A 8 -5.33 -26.61 15.19
C ASN A 8 -4.09 -25.75 14.88
N ILE A 9 -3.94 -24.65 15.58
CA ILE A 9 -2.85 -23.68 15.37
C ILE A 9 -1.64 -24.21 16.13
N SER A 10 -0.67 -24.74 15.39
CA SER A 10 0.65 -25.02 15.93
C SER A 10 1.35 -23.72 16.31
N PRO A 11 2.13 -23.65 17.39
CA PRO A 11 2.88 -22.45 17.75
C PRO A 11 3.82 -22.04 16.62
N PRO A 12 4.12 -20.73 16.44
CA PRO A 12 4.96 -20.24 15.37
C PRO A 12 6.31 -20.94 15.39
N VAL A 13 6.63 -21.64 14.30
CA VAL A 13 7.92 -22.28 14.09
C VAL A 13 8.85 -21.22 13.50
N GLY A 14 9.54 -20.47 14.36
CA GLY A 14 10.49 -19.45 13.91
C GLY A 14 11.42 -19.02 15.03
N LYS A 15 12.64 -18.65 14.63
CA LYS A 15 13.62 -18.01 15.51
C LYS A 15 13.06 -16.63 15.92
N PRO A 16 13.21 -16.21 17.20
CA PRO A 16 12.76 -14.89 17.64
C PRO A 16 13.34 -13.76 16.79
N CYS A 17 12.54 -12.70 16.55
CA CYS A 17 13.01 -11.51 15.87
C CYS A 17 14.23 -10.92 16.58
N SER A 18 15.18 -10.41 15.80
CA SER A 18 16.37 -9.72 16.26
C SER A 18 16.65 -8.53 15.33
N LEU A 19 17.55 -7.63 15.72
CA LEU A 19 17.97 -6.55 14.84
C LEU A 19 18.52 -7.13 13.53
N LEU A 20 17.99 -6.65 12.41
CA LEU A 20 18.40 -7.05 11.07
C LEU A 20 19.47 -6.09 10.54
N ARG A 21 20.36 -6.61 9.69
CA ARG A 21 21.35 -5.79 8.97
C ARG A 21 21.54 -6.31 7.55
N VAL A 22 22.05 -5.46 6.70
CA VAL A 22 22.46 -5.83 5.33
C VAL A 22 23.86 -6.40 5.34
N GLN A 23 24.05 -7.55 4.67
CA GLN A 23 25.34 -8.17 4.44
C GLN A 23 25.44 -8.67 2.99
N GLY A 24 26.09 -7.88 2.13
CA GLY A 24 26.08 -8.15 0.69
C GLY A 24 24.67 -8.12 0.12
N THR A 25 24.26 -9.16 -0.56
CA THR A 25 22.92 -9.29 -1.15
C THR A 25 21.86 -9.80 -0.17
N ASP A 26 22.21 -10.04 1.09
CA ASP A 26 21.32 -10.66 2.05
C ASP A 26 20.93 -9.69 3.19
N ILE A 27 19.72 -9.83 3.66
CA ILE A 27 19.32 -9.36 4.99
C ILE A 27 19.66 -10.49 5.95
N VAL A 28 20.36 -10.18 7.05
CA VAL A 28 20.75 -11.17 8.04
C VAL A 28 20.32 -10.74 9.45
N ASP A 29 20.08 -11.73 10.30
CA ASP A 29 19.78 -11.53 11.71
C ASP A 29 21.04 -11.24 12.55
N SER A 30 20.89 -11.10 13.87
CA SER A 30 21.99 -10.82 14.80
C SER A 30 23.05 -11.93 14.84
N GLU A 31 22.73 -13.16 14.43
CA GLU A 31 23.64 -14.29 14.37
C GLU A 31 24.26 -14.48 12.98
N GLY A 32 23.86 -13.67 12.00
CA GLY A 32 24.32 -13.75 10.61
C GLY A 32 23.56 -14.74 9.74
N ALA A 33 22.43 -15.27 10.23
CA ALA A 33 21.58 -16.13 9.42
C ALA A 33 20.73 -15.28 8.46
N LYS A 34 20.61 -15.75 7.22
CA LYS A 34 19.82 -15.08 6.18
C LYS A 34 18.34 -15.04 6.56
N VAL A 35 17.73 -13.88 6.35
CA VAL A 35 16.29 -13.63 6.55
C VAL A 35 15.68 -13.16 5.24
N ILE A 36 14.66 -13.86 4.75
CA ILE A 36 13.80 -13.38 3.66
C ILE A 36 12.52 -12.87 4.29
N LEU A 37 12.28 -11.56 4.16
CA LEU A 37 11.06 -10.95 4.66
C LEU A 37 9.91 -11.22 3.68
N LYS A 38 8.82 -11.79 4.19
CA LYS A 38 7.62 -12.15 3.43
C LYS A 38 6.38 -11.72 4.16
N GLY A 39 5.54 -10.93 3.52
CA GLY A 39 4.37 -10.40 4.19
C GLY A 39 3.41 -9.65 3.30
N ALA A 40 2.68 -8.72 3.89
CA ALA A 40 1.75 -7.86 3.17
C ALA A 40 1.80 -6.41 3.67
N GLY A 41 1.33 -5.50 2.83
CA GLY A 41 1.06 -4.11 3.20
C GLY A 41 -0.26 -3.98 3.97
N LEU A 42 -0.24 -3.29 5.09
CA LEU A 42 -1.42 -2.94 5.89
C LEU A 42 -2.08 -1.66 5.36
N GLY A 43 -2.30 -1.59 4.03
CA GLY A 43 -3.00 -0.47 3.40
C GLY A 43 -4.43 -0.32 3.88
N GLY A 44 -4.95 0.90 3.87
CA GLY A 44 -6.30 1.21 4.34
C GLY A 44 -6.42 1.47 5.84
N HIS A 45 -5.37 1.24 6.62
CA HIS A 45 -5.34 1.45 8.07
C HIS A 45 -4.90 2.88 8.44
N MET A 46 -3.61 3.12 8.62
CA MET A 46 -3.07 4.46 8.92
C MET A 46 -2.74 5.29 7.67
N ASN A 47 -2.93 4.75 6.50
CA ASN A 47 -3.01 5.43 5.22
C ASN A 47 -4.19 4.86 4.47
N MET A 48 -5.25 5.64 4.30
CA MET A 48 -6.46 5.18 3.67
C MET A 48 -6.39 5.43 2.16
N GLU A 49 -6.88 4.45 1.39
CA GLU A 49 -7.06 4.57 -0.04
C GLU A 49 -8.51 4.31 -0.44
N ASN A 50 -8.97 5.05 -1.42
CA ASN A 50 -10.38 5.08 -1.80
C ASN A 50 -10.95 3.74 -2.29
N PHE A 51 -10.13 2.86 -2.86
CA PHE A 51 -10.56 1.53 -3.28
C PHE A 51 -10.51 0.50 -2.14
N ILE A 52 -9.74 0.74 -1.08
CA ILE A 52 -9.60 -0.18 0.05
C ILE A 52 -10.83 -0.13 0.97
N THR A 53 -11.37 1.07 1.20
CA THR A 53 -12.49 1.28 2.12
C THR A 53 -13.72 1.92 1.48
N GLY A 54 -13.69 2.24 0.18
CA GLY A 54 -14.87 2.59 -0.61
C GLY A 54 -15.18 4.08 -0.76
N TYR A 55 -14.58 4.97 0.04
CA TYR A 55 -14.79 6.43 -0.11
C TYR A 55 -14.21 6.94 -1.44
N PRO A 56 -14.56 8.14 -1.92
CA PRO A 56 -13.96 8.75 -3.10
C PRO A 56 -12.71 9.58 -2.76
N GLY A 57 -11.79 9.73 -3.71
CA GLY A 57 -10.71 10.71 -3.67
C GLY A 57 -9.61 10.47 -2.63
N HIS A 58 -9.24 11.54 -1.93
CA HIS A 58 -8.10 11.60 -1.01
C HIS A 58 -8.52 11.43 0.46
N GLU A 59 -7.63 10.89 1.29
CA GLU A 59 -7.93 10.59 2.69
C GLU A 59 -8.29 11.86 3.49
N HIS A 60 -7.53 12.95 3.34
CA HIS A 60 -7.77 14.16 4.13
C HIS A 60 -9.13 14.81 3.81
N GLU A 61 -9.59 14.80 2.55
CA GLU A 61 -10.91 15.29 2.17
C GLU A 61 -12.01 14.38 2.72
N HIS A 62 -11.83 13.07 2.62
CA HIS A 62 -12.73 12.10 3.24
C HIS A 62 -12.86 12.34 4.77
N ARG A 63 -11.74 12.46 5.48
CA ARG A 63 -11.75 12.68 6.93
C ARG A 63 -12.39 14.01 7.31
N LYS A 64 -12.15 15.07 6.55
CA LYS A 64 -12.77 16.38 6.72
C LYS A 64 -14.29 16.33 6.52
N ALA A 65 -14.75 15.64 5.48
CA ALA A 65 -16.17 15.43 5.21
C ALA A 65 -16.84 14.62 6.34
N MET A 66 -16.21 13.54 6.79
CA MET A 66 -16.70 12.71 7.90
C MET A 66 -16.79 13.50 9.20
N LEU A 67 -15.77 14.31 9.52
CA LEU A 67 -15.78 15.17 10.71
C LEU A 67 -16.94 16.19 10.66
N LYS A 68 -17.17 16.79 9.50
CA LYS A 68 -18.28 17.74 9.25
C LYS A 68 -19.64 17.06 9.42
N ALA A 69 -19.83 15.87 8.89
CA ALA A 69 -21.10 15.15 8.91
C ALA A 69 -21.45 14.56 10.28
N MET A 70 -20.46 13.97 10.96
CA MET A 70 -20.69 13.25 12.23
C MET A 70 -20.51 14.12 13.47
N GLY A 71 -19.77 15.23 13.36
CA GLY A 71 -19.27 15.99 14.51
C GLY A 71 -18.08 15.29 15.21
N PRO A 72 -17.34 16.03 16.06
CA PRO A 72 -16.05 15.59 16.60
C PRO A 72 -16.13 14.32 17.47
N GLU A 73 -17.19 14.16 18.27
CA GLU A 73 -17.31 13.03 19.19
C GLU A 73 -17.55 11.71 18.46
N LYS A 74 -18.54 11.66 17.55
CA LYS A 74 -18.84 10.46 16.76
C LYS A 74 -17.71 10.15 15.77
N TYR A 75 -17.09 11.19 15.17
CA TYR A 75 -15.94 11.04 14.30
C TYR A 75 -14.79 10.33 15.04
N LYS A 76 -14.41 10.83 16.22
CA LYS A 76 -13.37 10.21 17.04
C LYS A 76 -13.75 8.80 17.44
N PHE A 77 -14.98 8.58 17.90
CA PHE A 77 -15.48 7.27 18.27
C PHE A 77 -15.32 6.25 17.14
N PHE A 78 -15.79 6.59 15.93
CA PHE A 78 -15.73 5.69 14.76
C PHE A 78 -14.29 5.39 14.33
N PHE A 79 -13.45 6.42 14.15
CA PHE A 79 -12.10 6.21 13.65
C PHE A 79 -11.16 5.54 14.68
N ASP A 80 -11.36 5.76 15.96
CA ASP A 80 -10.63 5.01 16.99
C ASP A 80 -10.95 3.51 16.91
N ARG A 81 -12.24 3.15 16.75
CA ARG A 81 -12.69 1.77 16.55
C ARG A 81 -12.19 1.19 15.24
N PHE A 82 -12.32 1.94 14.16
CA PHE A 82 -11.82 1.54 12.84
C PHE A 82 -10.33 1.16 12.91
N LEU A 83 -9.49 2.04 13.44
CA LEU A 83 -8.06 1.80 13.56
C LEU A 83 -7.72 0.63 14.51
N ASP A 84 -8.53 0.42 15.55
CA ASP A 84 -8.30 -0.69 16.48
C ASP A 84 -8.74 -2.05 15.91
N TYR A 85 -9.83 -2.08 15.15
CA TYR A 85 -10.44 -3.30 14.61
C TYR A 85 -9.88 -3.73 13.27
N PHE A 86 -9.31 -2.81 12.49
CA PHE A 86 -8.75 -3.14 11.19
C PHE A 86 -7.57 -4.11 11.28
N PHE A 87 -6.75 -3.98 12.32
CA PHE A 87 -5.64 -4.89 12.57
C PHE A 87 -5.55 -5.22 14.07
N THR A 88 -6.05 -6.38 14.46
CA THR A 88 -6.11 -6.90 15.83
C THR A 88 -4.98 -7.92 16.08
N GLU A 89 -4.95 -8.51 17.27
CA GLU A 89 -4.04 -9.62 17.57
C GLU A 89 -4.36 -10.86 16.72
N ALA A 90 -5.66 -11.12 16.42
CA ALA A 90 -6.08 -12.22 15.57
C ALA A 90 -5.55 -12.06 14.13
N ASP A 91 -5.44 -10.81 13.62
CA ASP A 91 -4.86 -10.53 12.33
C ASP A 91 -3.35 -10.88 12.31
N ALA A 92 -2.59 -10.51 13.34
CA ALA A 92 -1.18 -10.88 13.48
C ALA A 92 -0.99 -12.41 13.60
N GLU A 93 -1.83 -13.09 14.36
CA GLU A 93 -1.86 -14.55 14.45
C GLU A 93 -2.13 -15.20 13.09
N PHE A 94 -3.07 -14.64 12.31
CA PHE A 94 -3.36 -15.11 10.96
C PHE A 94 -2.13 -15.05 10.05
N PHE A 95 -1.39 -13.93 10.05
CA PHE A 95 -0.13 -13.81 9.28
C PHE A 95 0.87 -14.90 9.68
N ALA A 96 1.12 -15.07 10.96
CA ALA A 96 2.03 -16.09 11.47
C ALA A 96 1.58 -17.51 11.09
N SER A 97 0.27 -17.78 11.06
CA SER A 97 -0.31 -19.07 10.67
C SER A 97 -0.06 -19.45 9.21
N LEU A 98 0.14 -18.45 8.36
CA LEU A 98 0.53 -18.63 6.95
C LEU A 98 2.04 -18.82 6.78
N GLY A 99 2.85 -18.70 7.85
CA GLY A 99 4.30 -18.71 7.77
C GLY A 99 4.91 -17.40 7.27
N LEU A 100 4.12 -16.33 7.21
CA LEU A 100 4.61 -14.98 6.91
C LEU A 100 5.31 -14.41 8.13
N ASN A 101 6.32 -13.56 7.92
CA ASN A 101 7.18 -13.05 8.98
C ASN A 101 7.31 -11.53 9.00
N CYS A 102 6.59 -10.82 8.13
CA CYS A 102 6.72 -9.37 8.00
C CYS A 102 5.38 -8.70 7.70
N ILE A 103 5.20 -7.48 8.24
CA ILE A 103 4.10 -6.57 7.88
C ILE A 103 4.70 -5.22 7.53
N ARG A 104 4.40 -4.71 6.34
CA ARG A 104 4.67 -3.32 5.97
C ARG A 104 3.50 -2.46 6.43
N VAL A 105 3.76 -1.40 7.17
CA VAL A 105 2.74 -0.54 7.80
C VAL A 105 2.78 0.84 7.16
N PRO A 106 1.95 1.07 6.11
CA PRO A 106 1.75 2.39 5.54
C PRO A 106 1.12 3.34 6.53
N PHE A 107 1.65 4.56 6.62
CA PHE A 107 1.04 5.62 7.41
C PHE A 107 1.08 6.97 6.69
N ASN A 108 0.05 7.76 6.96
CA ASN A 108 -0.07 9.15 6.55
C ASN A 108 0.55 10.06 7.64
N TYR A 109 1.39 11.01 7.26
CA TYR A 109 2.01 11.96 8.19
C TYR A 109 0.96 12.71 9.04
N ARG A 110 -0.27 12.87 8.55
CA ARG A 110 -1.36 13.57 9.24
C ARG A 110 -1.80 12.90 10.55
N HIS A 111 -1.45 11.65 10.77
CA HIS A 111 -1.61 11.01 12.08
C HIS A 111 -0.69 11.59 13.14
N PHE A 112 0.44 12.17 12.74
CA PHE A 112 1.51 12.63 13.65
C PHE A 112 1.59 14.14 13.78
N GLU A 113 1.22 14.89 12.75
CA GLU A 113 1.22 16.35 12.79
C GLU A 113 0.03 16.94 12.02
N ASP A 114 -0.17 18.25 12.16
CA ASP A 114 -1.19 19.02 11.46
C ASP A 114 -0.53 20.06 10.55
N ASP A 115 -1.04 20.25 9.33
CA ASP A 115 -0.48 21.22 8.39
C ASP A 115 -0.55 22.67 8.88
N MET A 116 -1.49 22.98 9.77
CA MET A 116 -1.60 24.31 10.41
C MET A 116 -0.68 24.45 11.63
N ASN A 117 -0.16 23.33 12.14
CA ASN A 117 0.76 23.26 13.26
C ASN A 117 1.91 22.29 12.95
N PRO A 118 2.73 22.56 11.93
CA PRO A 118 3.79 21.64 11.52
C PRO A 118 4.81 21.43 12.64
N ARG A 119 5.33 20.20 12.77
CA ARG A 119 6.28 19.76 13.81
C ARG A 119 5.73 19.78 15.25
N VAL A 120 4.41 19.97 15.42
CA VAL A 120 3.73 19.75 16.70
C VAL A 120 3.13 18.34 16.67
N TYR A 121 3.86 17.39 17.25
CA TYR A 121 3.52 15.98 17.12
C TYR A 121 2.37 15.56 18.03
N LYS A 122 1.48 14.72 17.47
CA LYS A 122 0.33 14.10 18.12
C LYS A 122 0.74 12.73 18.67
N GLU A 123 0.79 12.55 19.97
CA GLU A 123 1.14 11.25 20.58
C GLU A 123 0.17 10.13 20.20
N GLU A 124 -1.06 10.46 19.85
CA GLU A 124 -2.08 9.48 19.42
C GLU A 124 -1.65 8.69 18.19
N GLY A 125 -1.04 9.33 17.19
CA GLY A 125 -0.50 8.65 16.00
C GLY A 125 0.59 7.63 16.34
N PHE A 126 1.52 8.02 17.22
CA PHE A 126 2.55 7.11 17.72
C PHE A 126 1.95 5.94 18.51
N ALA A 127 0.94 6.18 19.33
CA ALA A 127 0.27 5.13 20.10
C ALA A 127 -0.45 4.12 19.19
N PHE A 128 -0.96 4.53 18.02
CA PHE A 128 -1.51 3.60 17.03
C PHE A 128 -0.42 2.70 16.44
N LEU A 129 0.73 3.24 16.03
CA LEU A 129 1.87 2.44 15.56
C LEU A 129 2.37 1.48 16.64
N ASP A 130 2.51 1.94 17.88
CA ASP A 130 2.96 1.08 19.01
C ASP A 130 2.08 -0.14 19.17
N ARG A 131 0.74 0.03 19.06
CA ARG A 131 -0.20 -1.11 19.16
C ARG A 131 0.02 -2.14 18.05
N ILE A 132 0.25 -1.67 16.80
CA ILE A 132 0.57 -2.59 15.70
C ILE A 132 1.86 -3.34 15.98
N VAL A 133 2.92 -2.63 16.35
CA VAL A 133 4.23 -3.23 16.65
C VAL A 133 4.12 -4.24 17.80
N GLN A 134 3.36 -3.93 18.86
CA GLN A 134 3.13 -4.85 19.98
C GLN A 134 2.34 -6.10 19.56
N ARG A 135 1.30 -5.94 18.71
CA ARG A 135 0.54 -7.08 18.17
C ARG A 135 1.43 -7.98 17.31
N CYS A 136 2.24 -7.40 16.46
CA CYS A 136 3.21 -8.14 15.65
C CYS A 136 4.27 -8.85 16.51
N ALA A 137 4.80 -8.18 17.53
CA ALA A 137 5.81 -8.74 18.44
C ALA A 137 5.35 -10.02 19.16
N LYS A 138 4.09 -10.09 19.58
CA LYS A 138 3.51 -11.27 20.21
C LYS A 138 3.53 -12.52 19.30
N HIS A 139 3.50 -12.31 17.99
CA HIS A 139 3.48 -13.36 16.98
C HIS A 139 4.80 -13.48 16.22
N ASN A 140 5.86 -12.84 16.72
CA ASN A 140 7.21 -12.87 16.14
C ASN A 140 7.25 -12.40 14.67
N LEU A 141 6.53 -11.31 14.37
CA LEU A 141 6.48 -10.68 13.06
C LEU A 141 7.33 -9.40 13.06
N TYR A 142 8.13 -9.24 12.03
CA TYR A 142 8.83 -7.99 11.73
C TYR A 142 7.87 -6.92 11.20
N VAL A 143 8.16 -5.66 11.52
CA VAL A 143 7.42 -4.50 11.02
C VAL A 143 8.35 -3.62 10.19
N ILE A 144 7.93 -3.23 8.99
CA ILE A 144 8.53 -2.17 8.20
C ILE A 144 7.59 -0.96 8.30
N LEU A 145 8.08 0.14 8.87
CA LEU A 145 7.34 1.40 8.93
C LEU A 145 7.49 2.14 7.60
N ASP A 146 6.37 2.57 7.01
CA ASP A 146 6.34 3.15 5.67
C ASP A 146 5.61 4.51 5.66
N LEU A 147 6.34 5.59 5.35
CA LEU A 147 5.73 6.89 5.09
C LEU A 147 5.07 6.90 3.71
N HIS A 148 3.81 6.52 3.70
CA HIS A 148 3.03 6.33 2.48
C HIS A 148 2.43 7.62 1.92
N ALA A 149 2.14 8.58 2.79
CA ALA A 149 1.75 9.94 2.42
C ALA A 149 2.61 10.95 3.20
N ALA A 150 3.42 11.71 2.47
CA ALA A 150 4.32 12.73 3.00
C ALA A 150 3.73 14.14 2.89
N PRO A 151 4.20 15.12 3.70
CA PRO A 151 3.78 16.51 3.56
C PRO A 151 3.90 17.01 2.12
N GLY A 152 2.84 17.58 1.57
CA GLY A 152 2.78 18.09 0.20
C GLY A 152 2.60 17.03 -0.90
N GLY A 153 2.57 15.74 -0.56
CA GLY A 153 2.45 14.62 -1.49
C GLY A 153 3.71 14.37 -2.32
N GLN A 154 4.24 13.17 -2.27
CA GLN A 154 5.45 12.76 -2.98
C GLN A 154 5.19 12.29 -4.42
N ASN A 155 3.93 12.04 -4.76
CA ASN A 155 3.45 11.73 -6.11
C ASN A 155 2.07 12.34 -6.35
N GLN A 156 1.45 12.06 -7.52
CA GLN A 156 0.17 12.67 -7.93
C GLN A 156 -1.05 11.79 -7.63
N ASP A 157 -0.85 10.61 -7.04
CA ASP A 157 -1.94 9.68 -6.74
C ASP A 157 -2.60 9.93 -5.36
N TRP A 158 -3.79 9.37 -5.18
CA TRP A 158 -4.58 9.52 -3.94
C TRP A 158 -3.88 8.99 -2.69
N HIS A 159 -3.06 7.93 -2.82
CA HIS A 159 -2.35 7.35 -1.68
C HIS A 159 -1.30 8.29 -1.08
N SER A 160 -0.78 9.25 -1.85
CA SER A 160 0.11 10.29 -1.34
C SER A 160 -0.63 11.42 -0.61
N ASP A 161 -1.96 11.40 -0.64
CA ASP A 161 -2.86 12.35 0.02
C ASP A 161 -2.58 13.82 -0.29
N SER A 162 -2.11 14.11 -1.53
CA SER A 162 -1.79 15.48 -1.95
C SER A 162 -3.04 16.36 -2.13
N GLY A 163 -4.19 15.77 -2.46
CA GLY A 163 -5.44 16.47 -2.75
C GLY A 163 -5.47 17.21 -4.08
N ILE A 164 -4.34 17.26 -4.77
CA ILE A 164 -4.17 17.91 -6.07
C ILE A 164 -3.31 17.04 -6.98
N ASN A 165 -3.45 17.20 -8.27
CA ASN A 165 -2.66 16.43 -9.24
C ASN A 165 -1.21 16.95 -9.37
N LYS A 166 -0.52 17.15 -8.22
CA LYS A 166 0.87 17.61 -8.13
C LYS A 166 1.57 17.03 -6.92
N ALA A 167 2.85 16.76 -7.06
CA ALA A 167 3.74 16.33 -6.00
C ALA A 167 4.53 17.52 -5.44
N LEU A 168 3.92 18.29 -4.53
CA LEU A 168 4.53 19.52 -3.97
C LEU A 168 5.72 19.24 -3.06
N PHE A 169 5.87 18.01 -2.57
CA PHE A 169 7.05 17.56 -1.82
C PHE A 169 8.36 17.90 -2.53
N TRP A 170 8.38 17.84 -3.87
CA TRP A 170 9.56 18.11 -4.67
C TRP A 170 9.77 19.59 -4.96
N GLU A 171 8.74 20.43 -4.77
CA GLU A 171 8.81 21.87 -5.02
C GLU A 171 9.16 22.69 -3.78
N PHE A 172 8.81 22.19 -2.58
CA PHE A 172 8.97 22.92 -1.31
C PHE A 172 9.86 22.16 -0.33
N LYS A 173 11.02 22.74 -0.08
CA LYS A 173 12.00 22.14 0.84
C LYS A 173 11.44 21.88 2.24
N ASP A 174 10.53 22.73 2.74
CA ASP A 174 9.95 22.56 4.08
C ASP A 174 9.15 21.24 4.20
N PHE A 175 8.45 20.81 3.16
CA PHE A 175 7.77 19.50 3.17
C PHE A 175 8.75 18.35 3.31
N GLN A 176 9.90 18.42 2.62
CA GLN A 176 10.97 17.44 2.76
C GLN A 176 11.59 17.45 4.17
N ASP A 177 11.80 18.63 4.73
CA ASP A 177 12.37 18.78 6.07
C ASP A 177 11.41 18.27 7.16
N ARG A 178 10.10 18.53 7.04
CA ARG A 178 9.05 17.96 7.91
C ARG A 178 9.06 16.44 7.91
N ALA A 179 9.17 15.82 6.73
CA ALA A 179 9.25 14.37 6.63
C ALA A 179 10.53 13.81 7.30
N ILE A 180 11.66 14.49 7.17
CA ILE A 180 12.91 14.14 7.87
C ILE A 180 12.73 14.27 9.39
N ASP A 181 12.15 15.37 9.87
CA ASP A 181 11.91 15.61 11.29
C ASP A 181 11.00 14.52 11.90
N LEU A 182 9.93 14.12 11.18
CA LEU A 182 9.06 13.03 11.60
C LEU A 182 9.83 11.69 11.67
N TRP A 183 10.68 11.39 10.70
CA TRP A 183 11.51 10.19 10.73
C TRP A 183 12.51 10.18 11.89
N VAL A 184 13.05 11.32 12.26
CA VAL A 184 13.92 11.43 13.43
C VAL A 184 13.15 11.07 14.72
N GLU A 185 11.90 11.51 14.87
CA GLU A 185 11.07 11.16 16.03
C GLU A 185 10.69 9.67 16.06
N LEU A 186 10.32 9.11 14.90
CA LEU A 186 10.04 7.67 14.77
C LEU A 186 11.28 6.83 15.07
N ALA A 187 12.44 7.22 14.53
CA ALA A 187 13.70 6.51 14.75
C ALA A 187 14.13 6.57 16.23
N LYS A 188 13.98 7.71 16.93
CA LYS A 188 14.20 7.81 18.37
C LYS A 188 13.29 6.86 19.15
N ARG A 189 12.01 6.75 18.77
CA ARG A 189 11.02 5.94 19.46
C ARG A 189 11.30 4.44 19.31
N TYR A 190 11.70 4.00 18.13
CA TYR A 190 11.87 2.58 17.80
C TYR A 190 13.32 2.09 17.84
N ARG A 191 14.27 2.94 18.11
CA ARG A 191 15.69 2.59 18.21
C ARG A 191 15.91 1.33 19.06
N GLY A 192 16.60 0.36 18.48
CA GLY A 192 16.94 -0.89 19.14
C GLY A 192 15.77 -1.87 19.33
N ASN A 193 14.59 -1.59 18.75
CA ASN A 193 13.46 -2.51 18.81
C ASN A 193 13.66 -3.67 17.80
N PRO A 194 13.86 -4.93 18.25
CA PRO A 194 14.16 -6.04 17.37
C PRO A 194 13.01 -6.46 16.46
N PHE A 195 11.79 -5.99 16.70
CA PHE A 195 10.63 -6.27 15.87
C PHE A 195 10.47 -5.27 14.71
N ILE A 196 11.21 -4.17 14.72
CA ILE A 196 11.28 -3.28 13.57
C ILE A 196 12.36 -3.81 12.61
N ALA A 197 11.96 -4.27 11.42
CA ALA A 197 12.90 -4.64 10.37
C ALA A 197 13.63 -3.42 9.81
N GLY A 198 12.95 -2.29 9.75
CA GLY A 198 13.50 -1.03 9.28
C GLY A 198 12.44 -0.01 8.89
N TYR A 199 12.91 1.04 8.24
CA TYR A 199 12.14 2.21 7.84
C TYR A 199 12.09 2.32 6.32
N ASN A 200 10.91 2.50 5.76
CA ASN A 200 10.67 2.84 4.35
C ASN A 200 10.35 4.34 4.28
N PRO A 201 11.37 5.19 4.05
CA PRO A 201 11.25 6.63 4.28
C PRO A 201 10.24 7.32 3.38
N LEU A 202 9.95 6.78 2.18
CA LEU A 202 9.03 7.40 1.24
C LEU A 202 8.48 6.38 0.27
N ASN A 203 7.17 6.20 0.27
CA ASN A 203 6.47 5.34 -0.66
C ASN A 203 6.32 5.98 -2.04
N GLU A 204 6.63 5.24 -3.10
CA GLU A 204 6.35 5.59 -4.50
C GLU A 204 6.68 7.03 -4.88
N PRO A 205 7.92 7.48 -4.68
CA PRO A 205 8.30 8.85 -5.04
C PRO A 205 8.16 9.08 -6.55
N ALA A 206 7.74 10.30 -6.92
CA ALA A 206 7.64 10.74 -8.31
C ALA A 206 8.30 12.11 -8.48
N ASP A 207 9.63 12.14 -8.36
CA ASP A 207 10.46 13.34 -8.54
C ASP A 207 10.64 13.69 -10.02
N PRO A 208 10.15 14.83 -10.49
CA PRO A 208 10.26 15.23 -11.90
C PRO A 208 11.70 15.45 -12.38
N GLU A 209 12.61 15.81 -11.49
CA GLU A 209 14.02 16.06 -11.80
C GLU A 209 14.89 14.81 -11.71
N HIS A 210 14.37 13.73 -11.13
CA HIS A 210 15.06 12.45 -10.90
C HIS A 210 16.32 12.52 -10.00
N THR A 211 16.70 13.70 -9.53
CA THR A 211 17.91 13.91 -8.69
C THR A 211 17.57 14.34 -7.27
N ARG A 212 16.43 15.00 -7.07
CA ARG A 212 16.00 15.48 -5.73
C ARG A 212 15.70 14.33 -4.78
N LEU A 213 15.20 13.21 -5.30
CA LEU A 213 14.97 12.00 -4.51
C LEU A 213 16.27 11.48 -3.91
N VAL A 214 17.32 11.37 -4.70
CA VAL A 214 18.63 10.87 -4.24
C VAL A 214 19.23 11.80 -3.20
N ASP A 215 19.17 13.12 -3.43
CA ASP A 215 19.63 14.13 -2.46
C ASP A 215 18.83 14.05 -1.16
N TRP A 216 17.51 13.85 -1.26
CA TRP A 216 16.65 13.69 -0.08
C TRP A 216 16.97 12.42 0.69
N TYR A 217 17.20 11.28 0.01
CA TYR A 217 17.60 10.03 0.65
C TYR A 217 18.91 10.18 1.45
N ALA A 218 19.90 10.87 0.89
CA ALA A 218 21.15 11.15 1.61
C ALA A 218 20.92 12.00 2.87
N ARG A 219 19.97 12.94 2.83
CA ARG A 219 19.61 13.79 3.98
C ARG A 219 18.86 13.02 5.06
N VAL A 220 17.85 12.24 4.69
CA VAL A 220 17.04 11.48 5.65
C VAL A 220 17.85 10.33 6.27
N GLU A 221 18.67 9.64 5.47
CA GLU A 221 19.60 8.62 5.98
C GLU A 221 20.51 9.21 7.05
N LYS A 222 21.21 10.30 6.76
CA LYS A 222 22.09 10.97 7.71
C LYS A 222 21.35 11.39 8.98
N ALA A 223 20.13 11.89 8.87
CA ALA A 223 19.33 12.32 10.03
C ALA A 223 18.89 11.13 10.89
N ILE A 224 18.42 10.05 10.28
CA ILE A 224 18.06 8.82 10.99
C ILE A 224 19.28 8.22 11.66
N ARG A 225 20.42 8.05 10.94
CA ARG A 225 21.65 7.47 11.50
C ARG A 225 22.20 8.21 12.70
N ALA A 226 21.94 9.52 12.81
CA ALA A 226 22.35 10.32 13.97
C ALA A 226 21.64 9.88 15.27
N VAL A 227 20.47 9.24 15.18
CA VAL A 227 19.68 8.79 16.33
C VAL A 227 19.50 7.28 16.40
N ASP A 228 19.52 6.61 15.26
CA ASP A 228 19.37 5.15 15.10
C ASP A 228 20.33 4.65 14.01
N ALA A 229 21.44 4.07 14.44
CA ALA A 229 22.49 3.59 13.55
C ALA A 229 22.19 2.20 12.96
N ASP A 230 21.27 1.43 13.56
CA ASP A 230 21.18 -0.01 13.37
C ASP A 230 20.08 -0.45 12.42
N HIS A 231 18.89 0.19 12.43
CA HIS A 231 17.78 -0.26 11.59
C HIS A 231 18.05 -0.04 10.09
N ILE A 232 17.58 -0.99 9.28
CA ILE A 232 17.67 -0.93 7.82
C ILE A 232 16.79 0.21 7.28
N LEU A 233 17.25 0.87 6.20
CA LEU A 233 16.40 1.73 5.39
C LEU A 233 16.00 1.00 4.11
N PHE A 234 14.69 1.00 3.79
CA PHE A 234 14.12 0.46 2.56
C PHE A 234 13.86 1.62 1.60
N LEU A 235 14.71 1.78 0.58
CA LEU A 235 14.74 2.94 -0.31
C LEU A 235 14.12 2.58 -1.66
N GLU A 236 13.04 3.26 -2.02
CA GLU A 236 12.33 3.02 -3.26
C GLU A 236 12.93 3.78 -4.45
N GLY A 237 12.83 3.18 -5.64
CA GLY A 237 13.15 3.86 -6.90
C GLY A 237 12.19 5.02 -7.18
N ASN A 238 12.62 5.94 -8.04
CA ASN A 238 11.75 6.99 -8.55
C ASN A 238 10.62 6.43 -9.45
N THR A 239 9.67 7.26 -9.85
CA THR A 239 8.57 6.89 -10.76
C THR A 239 7.80 5.67 -10.25
N TYR A 240 7.21 5.79 -9.05
CA TYR A 240 6.45 4.71 -8.40
C TYR A 240 7.29 3.45 -8.16
N ALA A 241 8.46 3.62 -7.56
CA ALA A 241 9.41 2.55 -7.21
C ALA A 241 9.94 1.73 -8.41
N MET A 242 10.00 2.33 -9.62
CA MET A 242 10.40 1.60 -10.84
C MET A 242 11.71 2.07 -11.46
N ASP A 243 12.22 3.28 -11.12
CA ASP A 243 13.33 3.92 -11.81
C ASP A 243 14.51 4.24 -10.89
N PHE A 244 15.66 3.63 -11.17
CA PHE A 244 16.93 3.82 -10.46
C PHE A 244 18.00 4.48 -11.34
N THR A 245 17.65 5.01 -12.52
CA THR A 245 18.62 5.49 -13.53
C THR A 245 19.50 6.65 -13.04
N LYS A 246 19.02 7.41 -12.04
CA LYS A 246 19.79 8.52 -11.43
C LYS A 246 20.34 8.21 -10.06
N PHE A 247 20.18 7.00 -9.59
CA PHE A 247 20.80 6.58 -8.33
C PHE A 247 22.32 6.50 -8.47
N PRO A 248 23.08 6.80 -7.40
CA PRO A 248 24.54 6.75 -7.44
C PRO A 248 25.04 5.34 -7.66
N SER A 249 26.29 5.24 -8.17
CA SER A 249 26.98 3.96 -8.38
C SER A 249 27.41 3.28 -7.08
N GLU A 250 27.19 3.90 -5.94
CA GLU A 250 27.47 3.37 -4.61
C GLU A 250 26.21 3.45 -3.77
N ALA A 251 25.76 2.32 -3.27
CA ALA A 251 24.59 2.22 -2.42
C ALA A 251 24.86 2.80 -1.01
N LEU A 252 23.84 3.39 -0.40
CA LEU A 252 23.94 3.83 1.00
C LEU A 252 24.13 2.62 1.93
N PRO A 253 24.90 2.77 3.03
CA PRO A 253 25.19 1.68 3.94
C PRO A 253 23.97 1.20 4.70
N ASN A 254 23.86 -0.11 4.93
CA ASN A 254 22.76 -0.76 5.64
C ASN A 254 21.39 -0.40 5.07
N CYS A 255 21.29 -0.35 3.72
CA CYS A 255 20.07 -0.06 2.99
C CYS A 255 19.66 -1.24 2.10
N VAL A 256 18.37 -1.49 2.01
CA VAL A 256 17.71 -2.37 1.06
C VAL A 256 17.03 -1.47 0.01
N TYR A 257 17.11 -1.84 -1.25
CA TYR A 257 16.43 -1.06 -2.28
C TYR A 257 15.15 -1.77 -2.72
N ALA A 258 14.11 -0.97 -2.94
CA ALA A 258 12.76 -1.45 -3.14
C ALA A 258 12.22 -1.10 -4.54
N CYS A 259 11.63 -2.09 -5.20
CA CYS A 259 10.78 -1.88 -6.38
C CYS A 259 9.35 -2.31 -6.10
N HIS A 260 8.40 -1.83 -6.92
CA HIS A 260 7.02 -2.30 -6.95
C HIS A 260 6.78 -3.07 -8.25
N ASP A 261 6.34 -4.34 -8.15
CA ASP A 261 6.29 -5.24 -9.30
C ASP A 261 4.87 -5.69 -9.65
N TYR A 262 4.00 -4.71 -9.90
CA TYR A 262 2.68 -5.00 -10.44
C TYR A 262 2.77 -5.50 -11.89
N ALA A 263 2.09 -6.63 -12.16
CA ALA A 263 1.96 -7.21 -13.49
C ALA A 263 0.61 -6.81 -14.10
N MET A 264 0.63 -6.16 -15.27
CA MET A 264 -0.61 -5.68 -15.92
C MET A 264 -1.63 -6.80 -16.19
N MET A 265 -1.18 -8.02 -16.49
CA MET A 265 -2.03 -9.20 -16.62
C MET A 265 -2.78 -9.59 -15.33
N GLY A 266 -2.41 -8.99 -14.20
CA GLY A 266 -3.09 -9.09 -12.90
C GLY A 266 -4.28 -8.15 -12.73
N PHE A 267 -4.58 -7.30 -13.70
CA PHE A 267 -5.60 -6.25 -13.63
C PHE A 267 -6.69 -6.48 -14.70
N PRO A 268 -7.80 -5.71 -14.69
CA PRO A 268 -8.89 -5.86 -15.67
C PRO A 268 -8.50 -5.27 -17.03
N VAL A 269 -7.53 -5.91 -17.68
CA VAL A 269 -7.06 -5.59 -19.03
C VAL A 269 -7.37 -6.75 -19.97
N PRO A 270 -7.39 -6.54 -21.31
CA PRO A 270 -7.70 -7.62 -22.26
C PRO A 270 -6.73 -8.80 -22.23
N GLU A 271 -5.43 -8.54 -21.99
CA GLU A 271 -4.42 -9.59 -21.90
C GLU A 271 -4.48 -10.28 -20.54
N GLN A 272 -4.99 -11.53 -20.51
CA GLN A 272 -5.01 -12.36 -19.31
C GLN A 272 -3.76 -13.26 -19.24
N PHE A 273 -3.37 -13.66 -18.03
CA PHE A 273 -2.29 -14.62 -17.86
C PHE A 273 -2.76 -16.03 -18.18
N GLU A 274 -2.14 -16.64 -19.19
CA GLU A 274 -2.42 -18.02 -19.63
C GLU A 274 -1.25 -18.97 -19.30
N GLY A 275 -0.18 -18.47 -18.68
CA GLY A 275 0.97 -19.26 -18.28
C GLY A 275 1.87 -19.70 -19.44
N THR A 276 1.81 -19.03 -20.59
CA THR A 276 2.68 -19.35 -21.73
C THR A 276 4.14 -19.03 -21.43
N PRO A 277 5.10 -19.70 -22.07
CA PRO A 277 6.53 -19.39 -21.88
C PRO A 277 6.85 -17.91 -22.11
N GLU A 278 6.22 -17.29 -23.12
CA GLU A 278 6.42 -15.88 -23.47
C GLU A 278 5.91 -14.94 -22.37
N GLN A 279 4.76 -15.25 -21.76
CA GLN A 279 4.22 -14.48 -20.63
C GLN A 279 5.09 -14.62 -19.40
N LYS A 280 5.58 -15.81 -19.09
CA LYS A 280 6.50 -16.05 -17.98
C LYS A 280 7.83 -15.30 -18.16
N GLU A 281 8.40 -15.35 -19.36
CA GLU A 281 9.60 -14.60 -19.70
C GLU A 281 9.39 -13.09 -19.61
N LYS A 282 8.22 -12.59 -20.06
CA LYS A 282 7.83 -11.19 -19.92
C LYS A 282 7.80 -10.75 -18.45
N LEU A 283 7.22 -11.55 -17.55
CA LEU A 283 7.20 -11.27 -16.11
C LEU A 283 8.60 -11.24 -15.53
N ARG A 284 9.42 -12.25 -15.84
CA ARG A 284 10.82 -12.34 -15.37
C ARG A 284 11.65 -11.13 -15.83
N SER A 285 11.59 -10.80 -17.12
CA SER A 285 12.30 -9.66 -17.69
C SER A 285 11.84 -8.32 -17.10
N GLN A 286 10.56 -8.17 -16.78
CA GLN A 286 10.04 -6.97 -16.12
C GLN A 286 10.61 -6.81 -14.71
N PHE A 287 10.58 -7.88 -13.91
CA PHE A 287 11.16 -7.87 -12.57
C PHE A 287 12.67 -7.64 -12.60
N GLU A 288 13.40 -8.33 -13.48
CA GLU A 288 14.87 -8.18 -13.59
C GLU A 288 15.30 -6.77 -13.96
N ARG A 289 14.53 -6.11 -14.83
CA ARG A 289 14.79 -4.69 -15.17
C ARG A 289 14.63 -3.78 -13.95
N LYS A 290 13.60 -3.99 -13.13
CA LYS A 290 13.35 -3.23 -11.89
C LYS A 290 14.42 -3.52 -10.84
N ALA A 291 14.89 -4.75 -10.75
CA ALA A 291 15.91 -5.20 -9.81
C ALA A 291 17.35 -4.98 -10.30
N ALA A 292 17.54 -4.41 -11.49
CA ALA A 292 18.89 -4.31 -12.11
C ALA A 292 19.87 -3.50 -11.27
N TYR A 293 19.43 -2.39 -10.68
CA TYR A 293 20.24 -1.57 -9.78
C TYR A 293 20.72 -2.37 -8.57
N MET A 294 19.83 -3.09 -7.89
CA MET A 294 20.13 -3.89 -6.70
C MET A 294 21.16 -4.98 -7.03
N LYS A 295 20.97 -5.68 -8.14
CA LYS A 295 21.92 -6.69 -8.64
C LYS A 295 23.29 -6.09 -8.95
N GLN A 296 23.34 -4.92 -9.60
CA GLN A 296 24.57 -4.21 -9.92
C GLN A 296 25.32 -3.74 -8.67
N GLN A 297 24.58 -3.30 -7.64
CA GLN A 297 25.16 -2.79 -6.40
C GLN A 297 25.47 -3.90 -5.37
N ASN A 298 25.11 -5.15 -5.65
CA ASN A 298 25.20 -6.27 -4.68
C ASN A 298 24.49 -5.97 -3.36
N VAL A 299 23.27 -5.44 -3.42
CA VAL A 299 22.42 -5.15 -2.26
C VAL A 299 21.15 -6.00 -2.28
N PRO A 300 20.48 -6.21 -1.13
CA PRO A 300 19.25 -6.99 -1.08
C PRO A 300 18.13 -6.34 -1.89
N ILE A 301 17.23 -7.18 -2.42
CA ILE A 301 16.04 -6.78 -3.17
C ILE A 301 14.83 -6.85 -2.25
N TRP A 302 14.05 -5.76 -2.21
CA TRP A 302 12.72 -5.72 -1.63
C TRP A 302 11.68 -5.39 -2.70
N ASN A 303 10.68 -6.27 -2.87
CA ASN A 303 9.50 -5.93 -3.66
C ASN A 303 8.42 -5.43 -2.70
N GLY A 304 8.31 -4.11 -2.57
CA GLY A 304 7.47 -3.43 -1.57
C GLY A 304 5.99 -3.59 -1.82
N GLU A 305 5.58 -3.66 -3.09
CA GLU A 305 4.19 -3.87 -3.49
C GLU A 305 4.08 -4.68 -4.77
N TRP A 306 3.10 -5.58 -4.80
CA TRP A 306 2.75 -6.43 -5.94
C TRP A 306 1.44 -7.17 -5.67
N GLY A 307 0.88 -7.78 -6.67
CA GLY A 307 -0.31 -8.60 -6.54
C GLY A 307 -1.39 -8.21 -7.55
N PRO A 308 -2.25 -9.18 -7.93
CA PRO A 308 -3.37 -8.94 -8.83
C PRO A 308 -4.59 -8.41 -8.09
N VAL A 309 -5.54 -7.87 -8.84
CA VAL A 309 -6.92 -7.66 -8.40
C VAL A 309 -7.77 -8.88 -8.74
N TYR A 310 -8.86 -9.07 -8.00
CA TYR A 310 -9.75 -10.21 -8.16
C TYR A 310 -11.15 -9.75 -8.56
N GLU A 311 -11.82 -10.59 -9.36
CA GLU A 311 -13.19 -10.35 -9.78
C GLU A 311 -14.18 -10.79 -8.71
N ASP A 312 -15.22 -9.99 -8.55
CA ASP A 312 -16.29 -10.23 -7.59
C ASP A 312 -17.38 -11.11 -8.27
N PRO A 313 -17.70 -12.29 -7.72
CA PRO A 313 -18.75 -13.16 -8.26
C PRO A 313 -20.14 -12.52 -8.23
N LEU A 314 -20.39 -11.55 -7.34
CA LEU A 314 -21.67 -10.83 -7.30
C LEU A 314 -21.82 -9.86 -8.48
N LYS A 315 -20.71 -9.38 -9.06
CA LYS A 315 -20.72 -8.42 -10.19
C LYS A 315 -20.78 -9.10 -11.55
N ILE A 316 -19.98 -10.15 -11.74
CA ILE A 316 -19.81 -10.79 -13.07
C ILE A 316 -20.31 -12.25 -13.14
N GLY A 317 -20.83 -12.79 -12.05
CA GLY A 317 -21.28 -14.16 -11.91
C GLY A 317 -20.18 -15.12 -11.44
N VAL A 318 -20.61 -16.18 -10.73
CA VAL A 318 -19.71 -17.10 -10.00
C VAL A 318 -18.71 -17.81 -10.94
N GLU A 319 -19.19 -18.33 -12.07
CA GLU A 319 -18.34 -19.10 -13.02
C GLU A 319 -17.30 -18.20 -13.72
N ALA A 320 -17.72 -17.02 -14.16
CA ALA A 320 -16.83 -16.06 -14.81
C ALA A 320 -15.76 -15.56 -13.85
N ALA A 321 -16.15 -15.17 -12.63
CA ALA A 321 -15.22 -14.74 -11.58
C ALA A 321 -14.22 -15.85 -11.22
N ALA A 322 -14.68 -17.09 -11.03
CA ALA A 322 -13.83 -18.23 -10.72
C ALA A 322 -12.78 -18.47 -11.82
N THR A 323 -13.18 -18.38 -13.11
CA THR A 323 -12.28 -18.56 -14.25
C THR A 323 -11.18 -17.50 -14.28
N ILE A 324 -11.53 -16.22 -14.10
CA ILE A 324 -10.56 -15.12 -14.11
C ILE A 324 -9.65 -15.21 -12.87
N ASN A 325 -10.23 -15.43 -11.70
CA ASN A 325 -9.47 -15.51 -10.46
C ASN A 325 -8.48 -16.68 -10.44
N ALA A 326 -8.80 -17.81 -11.08
CA ALA A 326 -7.86 -18.91 -11.24
C ALA A 326 -6.61 -18.48 -12.04
N LYS A 327 -6.77 -17.67 -13.08
CA LYS A 327 -5.64 -17.08 -13.83
C LYS A 327 -4.85 -16.09 -12.99
N ARG A 328 -5.52 -15.30 -12.13
CA ARG A 328 -4.85 -14.37 -11.17
C ARG A 328 -4.02 -15.15 -10.15
N PHE A 329 -4.52 -16.26 -9.62
CA PHE A 329 -3.75 -17.12 -8.71
C PHE A 329 -2.56 -17.79 -9.42
N ALA A 330 -2.71 -18.19 -10.68
CA ALA A 330 -1.60 -18.74 -11.48
C ALA A 330 -0.52 -17.68 -11.75
N LEU A 331 -0.90 -16.44 -12.05
CA LEU A 331 0.02 -15.30 -12.18
C LEU A 331 0.77 -15.05 -10.87
N LEU A 332 0.06 -14.98 -9.75
CA LEU A 332 0.64 -14.79 -8.42
C LEU A 332 1.71 -15.85 -8.12
N LYS A 333 1.40 -17.11 -8.40
CA LYS A 333 2.34 -18.24 -8.21
C LYS A 333 3.60 -18.09 -9.05
N GLU A 334 3.48 -17.62 -10.30
CA GLU A 334 4.63 -17.39 -11.17
C GLU A 334 5.50 -16.22 -10.65
N GLN A 335 4.89 -15.13 -10.17
CA GLN A 335 5.63 -14.04 -9.55
C GLN A 335 6.38 -14.50 -8.30
N LEU A 336 5.76 -15.30 -7.42
CA LEU A 336 6.43 -15.89 -6.25
C LEU A 336 7.64 -16.76 -6.64
N ASN A 337 7.56 -17.52 -7.74
CA ASN A 337 8.70 -18.29 -8.25
C ASN A 337 9.85 -17.36 -8.65
N ILE A 338 9.56 -16.26 -9.35
CA ILE A 338 10.56 -15.28 -9.77
C ILE A 338 11.26 -14.64 -8.57
N TYR A 339 10.50 -14.26 -7.52
CA TYR A 339 11.05 -13.64 -6.31
C TYR A 339 11.90 -14.62 -5.52
N ARG A 340 11.50 -15.88 -5.41
CA ARG A 340 12.28 -16.94 -4.77
C ARG A 340 13.58 -17.20 -5.49
N ASP A 341 13.55 -17.34 -6.83
CA ASP A 341 14.76 -17.52 -7.67
C ASP A 341 15.75 -16.36 -7.48
N SER A 342 15.25 -15.16 -7.19
CA SER A 342 16.05 -13.94 -6.99
C SER A 342 16.40 -13.67 -5.53
N SER A 343 16.03 -14.55 -4.59
CA SER A 343 16.15 -14.31 -3.13
C SER A 343 15.54 -12.97 -2.68
N ALA A 344 14.54 -12.47 -3.38
CA ALA A 344 13.90 -11.21 -3.06
C ALA A 344 12.94 -11.34 -1.87
N SER A 345 13.04 -10.41 -0.95
CA SER A 345 12.03 -10.19 0.07
C SER A 345 10.83 -9.45 -0.55
N TRP A 346 9.63 -9.62 0.01
CA TRP A 346 8.43 -9.01 -0.57
C TRP A 346 7.32 -8.74 0.44
N SER A 347 6.44 -7.75 0.15
CA SER A 347 5.13 -7.59 0.75
C SER A 347 4.06 -7.46 -0.32
N ILE A 348 3.06 -8.37 -0.32
CA ILE A 348 1.95 -8.27 -1.26
C ILE A 348 1.05 -7.08 -0.91
N TRP A 349 0.53 -6.41 -1.91
CA TRP A 349 -0.52 -5.42 -1.75
C TRP A 349 -1.86 -6.07 -2.05
N LEU A 350 -2.79 -6.24 -1.08
CA LEU A 350 -2.67 -5.78 0.31
C LEU A 350 -3.30 -6.79 1.28
N TYR A 351 -3.32 -6.45 2.58
CA TYR A 351 -3.88 -7.34 3.60
C TYR A 351 -5.41 -7.39 3.56
N LYS A 352 -6.11 -6.23 3.73
CA LYS A 352 -7.56 -6.18 3.95
C LYS A 352 -8.21 -5.05 3.14
N ASP A 353 -9.30 -5.36 2.42
CA ASP A 353 -10.07 -4.39 1.64
C ASP A 353 -11.55 -4.78 1.51
N ILE A 354 -12.27 -4.06 0.64
CA ILE A 354 -13.69 -4.32 0.35
C ILE A 354 -13.90 -5.32 -0.80
N GLY A 355 -12.87 -6.07 -1.24
CA GLY A 355 -13.02 -7.15 -2.20
C GLY A 355 -12.11 -7.14 -3.43
N TYR A 356 -11.20 -6.16 -3.57
CA TYR A 356 -10.36 -6.02 -4.77
C TYR A 356 -9.08 -6.87 -4.74
N GLN A 357 -8.17 -6.65 -3.77
CA GLN A 357 -6.84 -7.26 -3.73
C GLN A 357 -6.55 -8.01 -2.43
N GLY A 358 -7.31 -7.74 -1.37
CA GLY A 358 -7.03 -8.18 -0.03
C GLY A 358 -6.83 -9.68 0.14
N MET A 359 -5.89 -10.06 1.01
CA MET A 359 -5.76 -11.43 1.54
C MET A 359 -7.04 -11.85 2.26
N VAL A 360 -7.67 -10.87 2.87
CA VAL A 360 -9.02 -10.95 3.42
C VAL A 360 -9.83 -9.76 2.93
N TYR A 361 -11.16 -9.89 2.86
CA TYR A 361 -12.03 -8.78 2.48
C TYR A 361 -13.30 -8.78 3.33
N LEU A 362 -13.92 -7.60 3.45
CA LEU A 362 -15.14 -7.46 4.23
C LEU A 362 -16.24 -8.35 3.65
N ASP A 363 -16.99 -9.02 4.54
CA ASP A 363 -18.17 -9.77 4.13
C ASP A 363 -19.15 -8.80 3.44
N PRO A 364 -19.60 -9.08 2.19
CA PRO A 364 -20.60 -8.27 1.49
C PRO A 364 -21.89 -8.04 2.29
N GLU A 365 -22.24 -8.96 3.20
CA GLU A 365 -23.40 -8.87 4.08
C GLU A 365 -23.12 -8.06 5.37
N SER A 366 -21.87 -7.61 5.61
CA SER A 366 -21.49 -6.82 6.78
C SER A 366 -22.23 -5.47 6.82
N PRO A 367 -22.42 -4.89 8.01
CA PRO A 367 -23.08 -3.59 8.16
C PRO A 367 -22.41 -2.48 7.33
N TYR A 368 -21.06 -2.46 7.28
CA TYR A 368 -20.32 -1.46 6.51
C TYR A 368 -20.58 -1.58 5.01
N MET A 369 -20.44 -2.79 4.45
CA MET A 369 -20.66 -3.02 3.02
C MET A 369 -22.09 -2.68 2.60
N LYS A 370 -23.09 -3.08 3.38
CA LYS A 370 -24.50 -2.73 3.12
C LYS A 370 -24.74 -1.22 3.12
N LEU A 371 -24.08 -0.49 4.01
CA LEU A 371 -24.20 0.96 4.07
C LEU A 371 -23.64 1.64 2.83
N ILE A 372 -22.47 1.22 2.38
CA ILE A 372 -21.77 1.93 1.29
C ILE A 372 -22.08 1.41 -0.11
N GLU A 373 -22.76 0.26 -0.26
CA GLU A 373 -23.03 -0.36 -1.57
C GLU A 373 -23.71 0.58 -2.58
N PRO A 374 -24.74 1.37 -2.24
CA PRO A 374 -25.33 2.31 -3.18
C PRO A 374 -24.33 3.36 -3.68
N PHE A 375 -23.40 3.78 -2.81
CA PHE A 375 -22.37 4.73 -3.16
C PHE A 375 -21.29 4.09 -4.03
N LEU A 376 -20.91 2.82 -3.78
CA LEU A 376 -19.96 2.08 -4.63
C LEU A 376 -20.49 1.96 -6.06
N GLN A 377 -21.80 1.73 -6.25
CA GLN A 377 -22.42 1.71 -7.58
C GLN A 377 -22.29 3.07 -8.27
N LYS A 378 -22.54 4.17 -7.55
CA LYS A 378 -22.38 5.53 -8.08
C LYS A 378 -20.92 5.82 -8.42
N LYS A 379 -20.00 5.43 -7.55
CA LYS A 379 -18.56 5.57 -7.75
C LYS A 379 -18.09 4.87 -9.03
N ALA A 380 -18.59 3.64 -9.28
CA ALA A 380 -18.33 2.90 -10.51
C ALA A 380 -18.89 3.61 -11.75
N GLN A 381 -20.12 4.16 -11.67
CA GLN A 381 -20.72 4.95 -12.74
C GLN A 381 -19.91 6.22 -13.08
N CYS A 382 -19.21 6.79 -12.12
CA CYS A 382 -18.34 7.95 -12.29
C CYS A 382 -16.92 7.59 -12.70
N ALA A 383 -16.59 6.31 -12.85
CA ALA A 383 -15.23 5.77 -13.06
C ALA A 383 -14.23 6.26 -12.00
N LEU A 384 -14.64 6.26 -10.74
CA LEU A 384 -13.84 6.60 -9.56
C LEU A 384 -13.43 5.37 -8.77
N ASP A 385 -13.78 4.18 -9.22
CA ASP A 385 -13.30 2.91 -8.76
C ASP A 385 -12.09 2.46 -9.59
N PHE A 386 -11.35 1.48 -9.12
CA PHE A 386 -10.37 0.74 -9.92
C PHE A 386 -9.37 1.59 -10.72
N TRP A 387 -8.86 2.67 -10.17
CA TRP A 387 -7.94 3.55 -10.90
C TRP A 387 -8.54 4.14 -12.20
N GLY A 388 -9.87 4.10 -12.37
CA GLY A 388 -10.57 4.61 -13.53
C GLY A 388 -10.39 3.76 -14.81
N TRP A 389 -10.02 2.48 -14.68
CA TRP A 389 -9.85 1.60 -15.85
C TRP A 389 -11.18 1.13 -16.45
N GLN A 390 -12.24 1.09 -15.65
CA GLN A 390 -13.59 0.78 -16.10
C GLN A 390 -14.37 2.06 -16.41
N ASP A 391 -13.90 2.84 -17.37
CA ASP A 391 -14.44 4.17 -17.69
C ASP A 391 -15.42 4.22 -18.86
N ASN A 392 -15.84 3.07 -19.40
CA ASN A 392 -16.75 3.00 -20.56
C ASN A 392 -18.05 3.80 -20.36
N GLY A 393 -18.58 3.85 -19.14
CA GLY A 393 -19.79 4.60 -18.81
C GLY A 393 -19.65 6.12 -18.95
N VAL A 394 -18.44 6.65 -18.88
CA VAL A 394 -18.15 8.10 -18.89
C VAL A 394 -17.34 8.57 -20.09
N LYS A 395 -16.89 7.67 -20.97
CA LYS A 395 -16.12 8.02 -22.18
C LYS A 395 -16.83 9.03 -23.05
N HIS A 396 -18.12 8.91 -23.22
CA HIS A 396 -18.92 9.86 -24.01
C HIS A 396 -18.86 11.30 -23.48
N ILE A 397 -18.49 11.50 -22.21
CA ILE A 397 -18.30 12.80 -21.58
C ILE A 397 -16.85 13.27 -21.72
N TYR A 398 -15.91 12.39 -21.32
CA TYR A 398 -14.49 12.75 -21.22
C TYR A 398 -13.76 12.75 -22.55
N ASP A 399 -14.03 11.82 -23.46
CA ASP A 399 -13.32 11.74 -24.74
C ASP A 399 -13.46 13.02 -25.59
N PRO A 400 -14.67 13.59 -25.81
CA PRO A 400 -14.81 14.86 -26.52
C PRO A 400 -14.15 16.03 -25.80
N PHE A 401 -14.21 16.06 -24.46
CA PHE A 401 -13.58 17.10 -23.66
C PHE A 401 -12.05 17.05 -23.77
N ILE A 402 -11.46 15.86 -23.65
CA ILE A 402 -10.02 15.65 -23.78
C ILE A 402 -9.55 15.99 -25.19
N ALA A 403 -10.26 15.54 -26.24
CA ALA A 403 -9.93 15.84 -27.62
C ALA A 403 -9.91 17.35 -27.88
N ALA A 404 -10.89 18.09 -27.35
CA ALA A 404 -10.90 19.53 -27.46
C ALA A 404 -9.69 20.22 -26.79
N LEU A 405 -9.27 19.71 -25.63
CA LEU A 405 -8.06 20.21 -24.95
C LEU A 405 -6.77 19.84 -25.70
N GLU A 406 -6.72 18.64 -26.27
CA GLU A 406 -5.59 18.19 -27.09
C GLU A 406 -5.40 19.06 -28.33
N ASP A 407 -6.49 19.48 -28.98
CA ASP A 407 -6.44 20.40 -30.12
C ASP A 407 -5.89 21.79 -29.75
N MET A 408 -6.11 22.21 -28.49
CA MET A 408 -5.58 23.49 -27.98
C MET A 408 -4.11 23.43 -27.59
N VAL A 409 -3.58 22.25 -27.27
CA VAL A 409 -2.21 22.07 -26.80
C VAL A 409 -1.34 21.39 -27.85
N PRO A 410 -0.34 22.10 -28.45
CA PRO A 410 0.57 21.47 -29.41
C PRO A 410 1.21 20.20 -28.85
N GLU A 411 1.34 19.16 -29.69
CA GLU A 411 1.80 17.82 -29.28
C GLU A 411 3.14 17.85 -28.53
N LYS A 412 4.09 18.70 -28.97
CA LYS A 412 5.39 18.85 -28.29
C LYS A 412 5.31 19.26 -26.82
N TYR A 413 4.18 19.81 -26.37
CA TYR A 413 3.97 20.21 -24.96
C TYR A 413 3.16 19.21 -24.16
N ARG A 414 2.44 18.26 -24.79
CA ARG A 414 1.58 17.28 -24.10
C ARG A 414 2.36 16.29 -23.24
N LYS A 415 3.66 16.08 -23.53
CA LYS A 415 4.57 15.20 -22.77
C LYS A 415 5.38 15.91 -21.68
N ARG A 416 5.08 17.18 -21.38
CA ARG A 416 5.86 17.97 -20.40
C ARG A 416 5.54 17.68 -18.95
N HIS A 417 4.35 17.13 -18.66
CA HIS A 417 3.96 16.86 -17.31
C HIS A 417 4.49 15.50 -16.83
N TYR A 418 4.97 15.51 -15.61
CA TYR A 418 5.44 14.35 -14.92
C TYR A 418 4.28 13.78 -14.04
N PRO A 419 4.13 12.47 -13.89
CA PRO A 419 4.97 11.42 -14.48
C PRO A 419 4.74 11.27 -16.00
N ASN A 420 5.83 11.24 -16.75
CA ASN A 420 5.80 11.18 -18.21
C ASN A 420 5.33 9.83 -18.78
N ILE A 421 5.12 8.85 -17.92
CA ILE A 421 4.49 7.57 -18.25
C ILE A 421 2.98 7.71 -18.43
N TRP A 422 2.38 8.82 -17.97
CA TRP A 422 0.97 9.11 -18.16
C TRP A 422 0.76 9.93 -19.44
N PRO A 423 -0.17 9.52 -20.34
CA PRO A 423 -0.58 10.35 -21.46
C PRO A 423 -1.33 11.59 -20.98
N PHE A 424 -1.40 12.61 -21.84
CA PHE A 424 -2.10 13.87 -21.56
C PHE A 424 -3.53 13.64 -21.02
N ALA A 425 -4.28 12.75 -21.67
CA ALA A 425 -5.63 12.37 -21.25
C ALA A 425 -5.70 11.92 -19.79
N GLN A 426 -4.72 11.14 -19.34
CA GLN A 426 -4.70 10.61 -17.97
C GLN A 426 -4.42 11.72 -16.94
N HIS A 427 -3.57 12.68 -17.23
CA HIS A 427 -3.37 13.86 -16.37
C HIS A 427 -4.65 14.66 -16.19
N ILE A 428 -5.41 14.88 -17.28
CA ILE A 428 -6.67 15.62 -17.26
C ILE A 428 -7.74 14.85 -16.49
N THR A 429 -7.94 13.57 -16.79
CA THR A 429 -8.97 12.75 -16.13
C THR A 429 -8.70 12.59 -14.65
N ARG A 430 -7.45 12.42 -14.23
CA ARG A 430 -7.08 12.35 -12.79
C ARG A 430 -7.39 13.67 -12.08
N ALA A 431 -7.01 14.81 -12.64
CA ALA A 431 -7.30 16.10 -12.05
C ALA A 431 -8.81 16.34 -11.89
N VAL A 432 -9.61 16.02 -12.90
CA VAL A 432 -11.06 16.24 -12.88
C VAL A 432 -11.77 15.21 -12.02
N ARG A 433 -11.49 13.91 -12.19
CA ARG A 433 -12.19 12.84 -11.46
C ARG A 433 -11.68 12.66 -10.03
N ASN A 434 -10.38 12.43 -9.88
CA ASN A 434 -9.82 12.01 -8.58
C ASN A 434 -9.60 13.18 -7.61
N CYS A 435 -9.53 14.42 -8.11
CA CYS A 435 -9.44 15.61 -7.26
C CYS A 435 -10.80 16.32 -7.17
N VAL A 436 -11.23 16.99 -8.26
CA VAL A 436 -12.38 17.89 -8.20
C VAL A 436 -13.70 17.15 -7.93
N LEU A 437 -14.05 16.16 -8.76
CA LEU A 437 -15.31 15.43 -8.59
C LEU A 437 -15.35 14.65 -7.27
N SER A 438 -14.26 14.02 -6.91
CA SER A 438 -14.16 13.22 -5.68
C SER A 438 -14.34 14.06 -4.42
N GLU A 439 -13.85 15.31 -4.39
CA GLU A 439 -14.03 16.20 -3.25
C GLU A 439 -15.52 16.45 -2.98
N PHE A 440 -16.33 16.77 -4.03
CA PHE A 440 -17.77 16.92 -3.89
C PHE A 440 -18.48 15.64 -3.43
N LEU A 441 -18.04 14.47 -3.94
CA LEU A 441 -18.63 13.19 -3.57
C LEU A 441 -18.23 12.72 -2.17
N SER A 442 -17.17 13.28 -1.59
CA SER A 442 -16.78 12.97 -0.21
C SER A 442 -17.80 13.44 0.82
N ASP A 443 -18.44 14.60 0.61
CA ASP A 443 -19.54 15.06 1.45
C ASP A 443 -20.73 14.07 1.38
N GLU A 444 -21.11 13.62 0.19
CA GLU A 444 -22.20 12.66 0.00
C GLU A 444 -21.91 11.29 0.65
N PHE A 445 -20.67 10.80 0.53
CA PHE A 445 -20.26 9.58 1.23
C PHE A 445 -20.38 9.74 2.76
N ALA A 446 -19.93 10.88 3.28
CA ALA A 446 -19.95 11.16 4.70
C ALA A 446 -21.36 11.28 5.27
N GLU A 447 -22.34 11.75 4.48
CA GLU A 447 -23.75 11.81 4.88
C GLU A 447 -24.34 10.45 5.25
N LEU A 448 -23.81 9.34 4.71
CA LEU A 448 -24.22 7.97 5.10
C LEU A 448 -24.00 7.70 6.60
N PHE A 449 -23.10 8.43 7.24
CA PHE A 449 -22.71 8.26 8.64
C PHE A 449 -23.32 9.30 9.58
N ALA A 450 -23.88 10.38 9.08
CA ALA A 450 -24.30 11.56 9.86
C ALA A 450 -25.27 11.23 11.01
N ASP A 451 -26.32 10.47 10.71
CA ASP A 451 -27.38 10.16 11.67
C ASP A 451 -27.16 8.85 12.44
N LYS A 452 -26.00 8.21 12.28
CA LYS A 452 -25.71 6.93 12.94
C LYS A 452 -25.54 7.12 14.45
N THR A 453 -26.11 6.21 15.21
CA THR A 453 -25.87 6.08 16.65
C THR A 453 -24.49 5.48 16.91
N GLU A 454 -23.95 5.63 18.12
CA GLU A 454 -22.70 4.98 18.51
C GLU A 454 -22.76 3.46 18.34
N ALA A 455 -23.89 2.81 18.64
CA ALA A 455 -24.04 1.36 18.45
C ALA A 455 -23.97 0.95 16.97
N GLU A 456 -24.53 1.75 16.06
CA GLU A 456 -24.40 1.52 14.62
C GLU A 456 -22.97 1.77 14.15
N LEU A 457 -22.31 2.83 14.62
CA LEU A 457 -20.91 3.14 14.32
C LEU A 457 -19.97 2.04 14.82
N GLU A 458 -20.22 1.48 16.01
CA GLU A 458 -19.52 0.30 16.53
C GLU A 458 -19.67 -0.90 15.60
N ALA A 459 -20.88 -1.18 15.11
CA ALA A 459 -21.16 -2.28 14.20
C ALA A 459 -20.48 -2.06 12.83
N LEU A 460 -20.47 -0.81 12.32
CA LEU A 460 -19.78 -0.45 11.07
C LEU A 460 -18.27 -0.66 11.18
N ALA A 461 -17.64 -0.13 12.22
CA ALA A 461 -16.22 -0.34 12.48
C ALA A 461 -15.92 -1.84 12.74
N GLY A 462 -16.80 -2.54 13.43
CA GLY A 462 -16.71 -3.98 13.69
C GLY A 462 -16.68 -4.86 12.45
N SER A 463 -17.17 -4.36 11.30
CA SER A 463 -17.08 -5.06 10.01
C SER A 463 -15.63 -5.33 9.59
N PHE A 464 -14.67 -4.56 10.09
CA PHE A 464 -13.23 -4.72 9.79
C PHE A 464 -12.51 -5.74 10.67
N LYS A 465 -13.15 -6.31 11.70
CA LYS A 465 -12.55 -7.39 12.48
C LYS A 465 -12.39 -8.64 11.63
N LEU A 466 -11.29 -9.38 11.83
CA LEU A 466 -10.96 -10.56 11.04
C LEU A 466 -12.10 -11.59 11.01
N GLU A 467 -12.76 -11.78 12.15
CA GLU A 467 -13.88 -12.71 12.29
C GLU A 467 -15.12 -12.37 11.44
N ASN A 468 -15.20 -11.11 10.96
CA ASN A 468 -16.28 -10.57 10.12
C ASN A 468 -15.81 -10.39 8.66
N CYS A 469 -14.66 -10.93 8.31
CA CYS A 469 -14.09 -10.88 6.97
C CYS A 469 -14.12 -12.24 6.30
N VAL A 470 -14.09 -12.24 4.97
CA VAL A 470 -13.97 -13.44 4.13
C VAL A 470 -12.52 -13.65 3.75
N MET A 471 -12.04 -14.88 3.89
CA MET A 471 -10.69 -15.29 3.47
C MET A 471 -10.60 -15.46 1.97
N ARG A 472 -9.54 -14.97 1.35
CA ARG A 472 -9.24 -15.25 -0.06
C ARG A 472 -8.33 -16.47 -0.16
N ASP A 473 -8.94 -17.67 -0.02
CA ASP A 473 -8.23 -18.94 0.16
C ASP A 473 -7.18 -19.20 -0.90
N GLY A 474 -7.50 -18.99 -2.19
CA GLY A 474 -6.55 -19.24 -3.28
C GLY A 474 -5.31 -18.35 -3.21
N LEU A 475 -5.44 -17.11 -2.77
CA LEU A 475 -4.32 -16.21 -2.51
C LEU A 475 -3.51 -16.71 -1.30
N ASN A 476 -4.17 -16.89 -0.17
CA ASN A 476 -3.54 -17.26 1.11
C ASN A 476 -2.81 -18.60 1.02
N GLN A 477 -3.36 -19.57 0.28
CA GLN A 477 -2.71 -20.85 0.03
C GLN A 477 -1.40 -20.69 -0.76
N ASN A 478 -1.37 -19.87 -1.82
CA ASN A 478 -0.14 -19.63 -2.58
C ASN A 478 0.95 -18.96 -1.72
N LEU A 479 0.58 -17.99 -0.89
CA LEU A 479 1.52 -17.33 0.03
C LEU A 479 2.08 -18.32 1.07
N ARG A 480 1.22 -19.17 1.64
CA ARG A 480 1.62 -20.21 2.59
C ARG A 480 2.56 -21.24 1.95
N GLU A 481 2.25 -21.72 0.74
CA GLU A 481 3.11 -22.65 0.00
C GLU A 481 4.50 -22.06 -0.22
N ASP A 482 4.57 -20.77 -0.63
CA ASP A 482 5.86 -20.08 -0.82
C ASP A 482 6.64 -19.89 0.49
N ALA A 483 5.94 -19.58 1.59
CA ALA A 483 6.58 -19.44 2.89
C ALA A 483 7.25 -20.76 3.34
N ILE A 484 6.58 -21.90 3.17
CA ILE A 484 7.09 -23.23 3.51
C ILE A 484 8.30 -23.62 2.63
N LEU A 485 8.23 -23.40 1.32
CA LEU A 485 9.32 -23.78 0.39
C LEU A 485 10.63 -23.05 0.72
N SER A 486 10.56 -21.85 1.29
CA SER A 486 11.76 -21.07 1.62
C SER A 486 12.40 -21.44 2.96
N THR A 487 11.70 -22.16 3.83
CA THR A 487 12.27 -22.70 5.09
C THR A 487 12.97 -24.03 4.90
N ALA A 488 12.77 -24.67 3.75
CA ALA A 488 13.36 -25.98 3.43
C ALA A 488 14.65 -25.89 2.57
N ALA A 489 15.01 -24.70 2.12
CA ALA A 489 16.22 -24.41 1.33
C ALA A 489 17.28 -23.69 2.18
#